data_b13e56418d24a5ff3c85500dbc67401f
#
_entry.id   b13e56418d24a5ff3c85500dbc67401f
#
_cell.length_a   1.000
_cell.length_b   1.000
_cell.length_c   1.000
_cell.angle_alpha   90.00
_cell.angle_beta   90.00
_cell.angle_gamma   90.00
#
_symmetry.space_group_name_H-M   'P 1'
#
loop_
_entity.id
_entity.type
_entity.pdbx_description
1 polymer ?
#
loop_
_entity_poly.entity_id
_entity_poly.type
_entity_poly.pdbx_seq_one_letter_code
_entity_poly.pdbx_strand_id
1 'polypeptide(L)'
;MTIQAQKGTKDILPGDSQKWQFMEETAKEVFSNANYQEIRTPIFEATELFSRGVGTTTDIVNKEMYTFIQKERSITLRPENTAGVVRAFIENGMHRLSAPVKLWYHGPMFRYERPQAGRQRQFHQVGLELFGIEGPIADAEAIAMAIEYLKKLGLPDLSLEINSLGCPKCRTAYRDRLK
;
A
#
# COMPACT_ATOMS: atom_id res chain seq x y z
N MET A 1 36.98 -6.49 3.63
CA MET A 1 35.78 -6.01 2.85
C MET A 1 34.94 -5.23 3.81
N THR A 2 34.53 -4.01 3.46
CA THR A 2 33.61 -3.21 4.27
C THR A 2 32.19 -3.64 3.94
N ILE A 3 31.41 -4.02 4.94
CA ILE A 3 29.98 -4.37 4.77
C ILE A 3 29.21 -3.06 4.52
N GLN A 4 28.38 -3.03 3.50
CA GLN A 4 27.56 -1.88 3.11
C GLN A 4 26.08 -2.28 3.07
N ALA A 5 25.20 -1.28 3.14
CA ALA A 5 23.77 -1.49 2.94
C ALA A 5 23.49 -2.14 1.57
N GLN A 6 22.47 -2.99 1.52
CA GLN A 6 22.12 -3.69 0.29
C GLN A 6 21.63 -2.71 -0.80
N LYS A 7 21.95 -3.01 -2.04
CA LYS A 7 21.53 -2.19 -3.18
C LYS A 7 20.00 -2.00 -3.18
N GLY A 8 19.55 -0.77 -3.23
CA GLY A 8 18.12 -0.43 -3.18
C GLY A 8 17.55 -0.31 -1.77
N THR A 9 18.41 -0.28 -0.76
CA THR A 9 18.05 0.09 0.61
C THR A 9 18.85 1.31 1.05
N LYS A 10 18.35 2.05 2.02
CA LYS A 10 18.99 3.25 2.55
C LYS A 10 18.72 3.34 4.05
N ASP A 11 19.77 3.72 4.80
CA ASP A 11 19.60 4.12 6.20
C ASP A 11 18.92 5.49 6.27
N ILE A 12 18.03 5.66 7.22
CA ILE A 12 17.43 6.96 7.56
C ILE A 12 18.21 7.52 8.74
N LEU A 13 19.13 8.42 8.45
CA LEU A 13 20.05 8.98 9.44
C LEU A 13 19.42 10.17 10.20
N PRO A 14 20.00 10.56 11.36
CA PRO A 14 19.64 11.81 12.04
C PRO A 14 19.68 13.01 11.07
N GLY A 15 18.64 13.85 11.14
CA GLY A 15 18.41 14.93 10.16
C GLY A 15 17.37 14.52 9.10
N ASP A 16 17.53 13.38 8.45
CA ASP A 16 16.49 12.85 7.56
C ASP A 16 15.33 12.20 8.35
N SER A 17 15.60 11.57 9.51
CA SER A 17 14.58 10.97 10.35
C SER A 17 13.49 11.96 10.79
N GLN A 18 13.83 13.23 10.97
CA GLN A 18 12.87 14.29 11.29
C GLN A 18 11.84 14.51 10.17
N LYS A 19 12.26 14.38 8.90
CA LYS A 19 11.35 14.48 7.76
C LYS A 19 10.39 13.28 7.72
N TRP A 20 10.88 12.10 8.08
CA TRP A 20 10.06 10.90 8.20
C TRP A 20 9.02 11.03 9.31
N GLN A 21 9.43 11.49 10.50
CA GLN A 21 8.53 11.75 11.62
C GLN A 21 7.45 12.77 11.22
N PHE A 22 7.82 13.85 10.55
CA PHE A 22 6.86 14.83 10.05
C PHE A 22 5.83 14.21 9.11
N MET A 23 6.25 13.37 8.17
CA MET A 23 5.34 12.68 7.25
C MET A 23 4.40 11.71 8.00
N GLU A 24 4.92 10.98 8.96
CA GLU A 24 4.14 10.02 9.76
C GLU A 24 3.13 10.72 10.68
N GLU A 25 3.54 11.80 11.36
CA GLU A 25 2.69 12.62 12.21
C GLU A 25 1.58 13.31 11.39
N THR A 26 1.92 13.84 10.22
CA THR A 26 0.94 14.44 9.31
C THR A 26 -0.09 13.41 8.83
N ALA A 27 0.36 12.20 8.48
CA ALA A 27 -0.55 11.11 8.10
C ALA A 27 -1.50 10.76 9.25
N LYS A 28 -0.96 10.59 10.45
CA LYS A 28 -1.74 10.31 11.66
C LYS A 28 -2.79 11.41 11.92
N GLU A 29 -2.40 12.67 11.84
CA GLU A 29 -3.32 13.80 12.05
C GLU A 29 -4.45 13.79 11.03
N VAL A 30 -4.12 13.74 9.72
CA VAL A 30 -5.10 13.82 8.63
C VAL A 30 -6.10 12.66 8.72
N PHE A 31 -5.60 11.44 8.85
CA PHE A 31 -6.47 10.27 8.81
C PHE A 31 -7.28 10.08 10.10
N SER A 32 -6.69 10.39 11.27
CA SER A 32 -7.45 10.32 12.53
C SER A 32 -8.58 11.34 12.58
N ASN A 33 -8.38 12.54 12.03
CA ASN A 33 -9.42 13.56 11.96
C ASN A 33 -10.60 13.15 11.04
N ALA A 34 -10.35 12.22 10.11
CA ALA A 34 -11.38 11.62 9.26
C ALA A 34 -11.89 10.27 9.79
N ASN A 35 -11.60 9.95 11.07
CA ASN A 35 -11.98 8.72 11.75
C ASN A 35 -11.35 7.43 11.18
N TYR A 36 -10.23 7.53 10.49
CA TYR A 36 -9.43 6.33 10.15
C TYR A 36 -8.60 5.91 11.37
N GLN A 37 -8.65 4.65 11.70
CA GLN A 37 -7.86 4.06 12.78
C GLN A 37 -6.57 3.44 12.23
N GLU A 38 -5.47 3.61 12.95
CA GLU A 38 -4.21 2.99 12.55
C GLU A 38 -4.27 1.48 12.66
N ILE A 39 -3.81 0.79 11.62
CA ILE A 39 -3.56 -0.65 11.65
C ILE A 39 -2.10 -0.93 11.28
N ARG A 40 -1.49 -1.86 11.99
CA ARG A 40 -0.14 -2.38 11.70
C ARG A 40 -0.21 -3.86 11.45
N THR A 41 0.21 -4.28 10.27
CA THR A 41 0.26 -5.70 9.88
C THR A 41 1.70 -6.21 9.91
N PRO A 42 1.93 -7.51 9.97
CA PRO A 42 3.27 -8.09 9.87
C PRO A 42 3.99 -7.65 8.59
N ILE A 43 5.33 -7.57 8.68
CA ILE A 43 6.18 -7.24 7.53
C ILE A 43 6.29 -8.42 6.56
N PHE A 44 6.07 -9.63 7.04
CA PHE A 44 6.11 -10.86 6.23
C PHE A 44 4.83 -11.65 6.44
N GLU A 45 4.38 -12.30 5.39
CA GLU A 45 3.13 -13.06 5.32
C GLU A 45 3.35 -14.36 4.51
N ALA A 46 2.37 -15.25 4.54
CA ALA A 46 2.36 -16.38 3.61
C ALA A 46 2.34 -15.87 2.16
N THR A 47 3.19 -16.43 1.30
CA THR A 47 3.30 -16.02 -0.11
C THR A 47 1.97 -16.03 -0.85
N GLU A 48 1.10 -16.98 -0.50
CA GLU A 48 -0.23 -17.13 -1.09
C GLU A 48 -1.12 -15.89 -0.92
N LEU A 49 -0.95 -15.14 0.17
CA LEU A 49 -1.71 -13.92 0.40
C LEU A 49 -1.53 -12.93 -0.74
N PHE A 50 -0.29 -12.70 -1.14
CA PHE A 50 0.04 -11.76 -2.21
C PHE A 50 -0.28 -12.32 -3.59
N SER A 51 -0.06 -13.61 -3.82
CA SER A 51 -0.39 -14.26 -5.09
C SER A 51 -1.88 -14.19 -5.42
N ARG A 52 -2.74 -14.27 -4.41
CA ARG A 52 -4.20 -14.14 -4.56
C ARG A 52 -4.65 -12.69 -4.69
N GLY A 53 -4.08 -11.80 -3.88
CA GLY A 53 -4.53 -10.40 -3.79
C GLY A 53 -4.09 -9.54 -4.96
N VAL A 54 -2.84 -9.68 -5.39
CA VAL A 54 -2.25 -8.84 -6.45
C VAL A 54 -2.53 -9.41 -7.85
N GLY A 55 -2.92 -10.69 -7.94
CA GLY A 55 -3.18 -11.41 -9.19
C GLY A 55 -1.94 -12.17 -9.69
N THR A 56 -2.15 -13.42 -10.08
CA THR A 56 -1.10 -14.36 -10.52
C THR A 56 -0.34 -13.94 -11.79
N THR A 57 -0.85 -12.95 -12.51
CA THR A 57 -0.30 -12.48 -13.79
C THR A 57 0.46 -11.14 -13.68
N THR A 58 0.58 -10.57 -12.50
CA THR A 58 1.31 -9.30 -12.33
C THR A 58 2.81 -9.54 -12.21
N ASP A 59 3.62 -8.62 -12.74
CA ASP A 59 5.08 -8.67 -12.63
C ASP A 59 5.54 -8.69 -11.16
N ILE A 60 4.79 -8.05 -10.26
CA ILE A 60 5.08 -8.03 -8.82
C ILE A 60 5.12 -9.45 -8.25
N VAL A 61 4.12 -10.27 -8.56
CA VAL A 61 4.03 -11.66 -8.06
C VAL A 61 5.09 -12.55 -8.69
N ASN A 62 5.39 -12.35 -9.96
CA ASN A 62 6.24 -13.27 -10.71
C ASN A 62 7.75 -12.96 -10.59
N LYS A 63 8.14 -11.70 -10.35
CA LYS A 63 9.55 -11.27 -10.46
C LYS A 63 10.06 -10.38 -9.33
N GLU A 64 9.17 -9.75 -8.55
CA GLU A 64 9.56 -8.65 -7.67
C GLU A 64 9.37 -8.95 -6.18
N MET A 65 8.87 -10.13 -5.81
CA MET A 65 8.71 -10.49 -4.40
C MET A 65 10.00 -11.03 -3.79
N TYR A 66 10.28 -10.61 -2.55
CA TYR A 66 11.29 -11.24 -1.71
C TYR A 66 10.67 -12.43 -0.99
N THR A 67 10.82 -13.60 -1.57
CA THR A 67 10.26 -14.85 -1.05
C THR A 67 11.37 -15.78 -0.57
N PHE A 68 11.16 -16.41 0.57
CA PHE A 68 12.06 -17.42 1.14
C PHE A 68 11.26 -18.58 1.73
N ILE A 69 11.89 -19.74 1.77
CA ILE A 69 11.29 -20.96 2.31
C ILE A 69 11.91 -21.25 3.66
N GLN A 70 11.07 -21.38 4.68
CA GLN A 70 11.49 -21.79 6.02
C GLN A 70 10.61 -22.93 6.53
N LYS A 71 11.23 -24.09 6.79
CA LYS A 71 10.52 -25.29 7.24
C LYS A 71 9.27 -25.59 6.39
N GLU A 72 9.45 -25.70 5.08
CA GLU A 72 8.41 -25.97 4.08
C GLU A 72 7.33 -24.87 3.90
N ARG A 73 7.46 -23.75 4.62
CA ARG A 73 6.56 -22.61 4.46
C ARG A 73 7.17 -21.57 3.54
N SER A 74 6.41 -21.18 2.53
CA SER A 74 6.77 -20.05 1.67
C SER A 74 6.31 -18.74 2.29
N ILE A 75 7.25 -17.86 2.57
CA ILE A 75 7.06 -16.59 3.27
C ILE A 75 7.59 -15.48 2.38
N THR A 76 6.88 -14.37 2.31
CA THR A 76 7.22 -13.22 1.47
C THR A 76 7.22 -11.94 2.29
N LEU A 77 8.24 -11.10 2.11
CA LEU A 77 8.21 -9.72 2.59
C LEU A 77 7.13 -8.95 1.83
N ARG A 78 6.29 -8.21 2.52
CA ARG A 78 5.14 -7.52 1.93
C ARG A 78 5.57 -6.55 0.82
N PRO A 79 5.08 -6.74 -0.43
CA PRO A 79 5.35 -5.82 -1.54
C PRO A 79 4.39 -4.63 -1.57
N GLU A 80 3.30 -4.70 -0.81
CA GLU A 80 2.24 -3.74 -0.59
C GLU A 80 1.50 -4.12 0.71
N ASN A 81 0.55 -3.34 1.18
CA ASN A 81 -0.10 -3.66 2.44
C ASN A 81 -1.62 -3.86 2.38
N THR A 82 -2.27 -3.57 1.28
CA THR A 82 -3.73 -3.80 1.11
C THR A 82 -4.10 -5.25 1.42
N ALA A 83 -3.36 -6.22 0.86
CA ALA A 83 -3.61 -7.64 1.12
C ALA A 83 -3.47 -7.99 2.61
N GLY A 84 -2.45 -7.46 3.29
CA GLY A 84 -2.25 -7.64 4.72
C GLY A 84 -3.39 -7.06 5.56
N VAL A 85 -3.87 -5.87 5.20
CA VAL A 85 -5.01 -5.23 5.88
C VAL A 85 -6.30 -6.01 5.65
N VAL A 86 -6.59 -6.45 4.42
CA VAL A 86 -7.76 -7.29 4.10
C VAL A 86 -7.72 -8.61 4.87
N ARG A 87 -6.57 -9.27 4.93
CA ARG A 87 -6.39 -10.49 5.74
C ARG A 87 -6.68 -10.20 7.21
N ALA A 88 -6.12 -9.13 7.77
CA ALA A 88 -6.34 -8.75 9.17
C ALA A 88 -7.82 -8.41 9.44
N PHE A 89 -8.48 -7.69 8.53
CA PHE A 89 -9.91 -7.37 8.61
C PHE A 89 -10.78 -8.63 8.68
N ILE A 90 -10.50 -9.64 7.86
CA ILE A 90 -11.25 -10.90 7.84
C ILE A 90 -10.92 -11.74 9.08
N GLU A 91 -9.65 -11.97 9.36
CA GLU A 91 -9.17 -12.85 10.44
C GLU A 91 -9.65 -12.39 11.82
N ASN A 92 -9.66 -11.08 12.06
CA ASN A 92 -10.10 -10.51 13.33
C ASN A 92 -11.61 -10.20 13.37
N GLY A 93 -12.37 -10.64 12.37
CA GLY A 93 -13.82 -10.47 12.35
C GLY A 93 -14.29 -9.02 12.28
N MET A 94 -13.46 -8.10 11.76
CA MET A 94 -13.78 -6.67 11.69
C MET A 94 -14.99 -6.38 10.78
N HIS A 95 -15.34 -7.31 9.89
CA HIS A 95 -16.56 -7.25 9.08
C HIS A 95 -17.87 -7.30 9.91
N ARG A 96 -17.78 -7.65 11.21
CA ARG A 96 -18.90 -7.64 12.15
C ARG A 96 -19.07 -6.29 12.85
N LEU A 97 -18.11 -5.38 12.71
CA LEU A 97 -18.19 -4.05 13.25
C LEU A 97 -19.20 -3.22 12.45
N SER A 98 -19.70 -2.15 13.07
CA SER A 98 -20.55 -1.20 12.36
C SER A 98 -19.78 -0.56 11.21
N ALA A 99 -20.33 -0.62 10.01
CA ALA A 99 -19.78 0.05 8.84
C ALA A 99 -19.97 1.58 8.92
N PRO A 100 -19.05 2.38 8.36
CA PRO A 100 -17.83 1.97 7.69
C PRO A 100 -16.68 1.62 8.64
N VAL A 101 -15.84 0.64 8.26
CA VAL A 101 -14.55 0.43 8.93
C VAL A 101 -13.48 1.15 8.11
N LYS A 102 -12.83 2.12 8.72
CA LYS A 102 -11.82 2.99 8.11
C LYS A 102 -10.47 2.72 8.76
N LEU A 103 -9.52 2.26 7.98
CA LEU A 103 -8.17 1.91 8.45
C LEU A 103 -7.13 2.68 7.64
N TRP A 104 -6.05 3.07 8.31
CA TRP A 104 -4.87 3.62 7.65
C TRP A 104 -3.61 2.94 8.17
N TYR A 105 -2.58 2.93 7.37
CA TYR A 105 -1.30 2.34 7.73
C TYR A 105 -0.14 3.13 7.15
N HIS A 106 1.02 2.95 7.75
CA HIS A 106 2.30 3.35 7.17
C HIS A 106 3.36 2.29 7.46
N GLY A 107 4.41 2.26 6.68
CA GLY A 107 5.55 1.40 6.95
C GLY A 107 6.31 0.92 5.71
N PRO A 108 7.37 0.13 5.93
CA PRO A 108 8.22 -0.36 4.87
C PRO A 108 7.56 -1.45 4.04
N MET A 109 7.80 -1.40 2.72
CA MET A 109 7.43 -2.38 1.71
C MET A 109 8.69 -2.83 0.95
N PHE A 110 8.61 -3.99 0.29
CA PHE A 110 9.78 -4.62 -0.30
C PHE A 110 9.48 -5.15 -1.70
N ARG A 111 10.20 -4.63 -2.72
CA ARG A 111 10.09 -5.11 -4.10
C ARG A 111 11.47 -5.29 -4.72
N TYR A 112 11.71 -6.42 -5.35
CA TYR A 112 12.97 -6.69 -6.05
C TYR A 112 12.99 -6.00 -7.43
N GLU A 113 12.80 -4.68 -7.41
CA GLU A 113 12.87 -3.86 -8.62
C GLU A 113 14.30 -3.46 -8.96
N ARG A 114 14.50 -3.03 -10.21
CA ARG A 114 15.75 -2.37 -10.59
C ARG A 114 15.81 -1.00 -9.91
N PRO A 115 16.75 -0.77 -8.98
CA PRO A 115 16.84 0.51 -8.29
C PRO A 115 17.16 1.64 -9.26
N GLN A 116 16.43 2.73 -9.13
CA GLN A 116 16.65 3.99 -9.86
C GLN A 116 16.19 5.16 -8.99
N ALA A 117 16.33 6.39 -9.49
CA ALA A 117 15.84 7.57 -8.78
C ALA A 117 14.34 7.41 -8.48
N GLY A 118 13.96 7.55 -7.20
CA GLY A 118 12.58 7.38 -6.74
C GLY A 118 12.09 5.93 -6.60
N ARG A 119 12.88 4.92 -6.98
CA ARG A 119 12.53 3.51 -6.80
C ARG A 119 13.58 2.76 -6.01
N GLN A 120 13.21 2.34 -4.82
CA GLN A 120 14.03 1.56 -3.91
C GLN A 120 13.45 0.15 -3.76
N ARG A 121 14.30 -0.80 -3.33
CA ARG A 121 13.88 -2.17 -3.00
C ARG A 121 13.19 -2.26 -1.65
N GLN A 122 13.60 -1.40 -0.71
CA GLN A 122 12.85 -1.09 0.49
C GLN A 122 12.35 0.34 0.37
N PHE A 123 11.05 0.52 0.37
CA PHE A 123 10.39 1.81 0.30
C PHE A 123 9.25 1.87 1.32
N HIS A 124 8.65 3.02 1.52
CA HIS A 124 7.55 3.16 2.46
C HIS A 124 6.26 3.52 1.74
N GLN A 125 5.17 3.02 2.26
CA GLN A 125 3.83 3.41 1.85
C GLN A 125 3.08 4.02 3.03
N VAL A 126 2.28 5.02 2.72
CA VAL A 126 1.15 5.46 3.52
C VAL A 126 -0.09 5.08 2.72
N GLY A 127 -1.04 4.40 3.34
CA GLY A 127 -2.25 3.96 2.66
C GLY A 127 -3.46 3.99 3.58
N LEU A 128 -4.62 3.95 2.97
CA LEU A 128 -5.90 3.87 3.66
C LEU A 128 -6.82 2.87 2.98
N GLU A 129 -7.62 2.19 3.79
CA GLU A 129 -8.59 1.19 3.34
C GLU A 129 -9.94 1.51 3.97
N LEU A 130 -10.99 1.49 3.16
CA LEU A 130 -12.35 1.76 3.60
C LEU A 130 -13.24 0.56 3.25
N PHE A 131 -13.91 0.01 4.25
CA PHE A 131 -14.75 -1.18 4.11
C PHE A 131 -16.19 -0.91 4.48
N GLY A 132 -17.12 -1.56 3.77
CA GLY A 132 -18.53 -1.62 4.14
C GLY A 132 -19.38 -0.44 3.67
N ILE A 133 -18.88 0.35 2.70
CA ILE A 133 -19.69 1.37 1.99
C ILE A 133 -19.69 1.03 0.50
N GLU A 134 -20.85 1.02 -0.09
CA GLU A 134 -21.02 0.95 -1.53
C GLU A 134 -21.21 2.35 -2.11
N GLY A 135 -20.68 2.56 -3.32
CA GLY A 135 -20.90 3.78 -4.09
C GLY A 135 -19.73 4.76 -4.10
N PRO A 136 -19.82 5.80 -4.94
CA PRO A 136 -18.69 6.67 -5.28
C PRO A 136 -18.25 7.61 -4.15
N ILE A 137 -19.06 7.78 -3.11
CA ILE A 137 -18.74 8.67 -1.99
C ILE A 137 -17.51 8.15 -1.23
N ALA A 138 -17.40 6.83 -1.05
CA ALA A 138 -16.25 6.20 -0.41
C ALA A 138 -14.97 6.41 -1.21
N ASP A 139 -15.04 6.24 -2.52
CA ASP A 139 -13.91 6.49 -3.42
C ASP A 139 -13.49 7.96 -3.40
N ALA A 140 -14.45 8.87 -3.43
CA ALA A 140 -14.20 10.31 -3.36
C ALA A 140 -13.56 10.71 -2.03
N GLU A 141 -14.01 10.13 -0.91
CA GLU A 141 -13.38 10.35 0.41
C GLU A 141 -11.92 9.89 0.41
N ALA A 142 -11.66 8.68 -0.07
CA ALA A 142 -10.30 8.14 -0.12
C ALA A 142 -9.36 9.03 -0.94
N ILE A 143 -9.81 9.50 -2.11
CA ILE A 143 -9.07 10.43 -2.95
C ILE A 143 -8.85 11.77 -2.23
N ALA A 144 -9.88 12.33 -1.60
CA ALA A 144 -9.80 13.58 -0.88
C ALA A 144 -8.79 13.50 0.28
N MET A 145 -8.76 12.41 1.02
CA MET A 145 -7.82 12.18 2.11
C MET A 145 -6.37 12.10 1.62
N ALA A 146 -6.14 11.43 0.49
CA ALA A 146 -4.81 11.38 -0.12
C ALA A 146 -4.32 12.77 -0.55
N ILE A 147 -5.20 13.56 -1.18
CA ILE A 147 -4.87 14.94 -1.58
C ILE A 147 -4.61 15.83 -0.36
N GLU A 148 -5.44 15.74 0.67
CA GLU A 148 -5.27 16.53 1.91
C GLU A 148 -3.94 16.21 2.59
N TYR A 149 -3.59 14.94 2.67
CA TYR A 149 -2.29 14.52 3.20
C TYR A 149 -1.12 15.15 2.41
N LEU A 150 -1.14 15.05 1.08
CA LEU A 150 -0.10 15.61 0.23
C LEU A 150 -0.01 17.13 0.34
N LYS A 151 -1.14 17.85 0.42
CA LYS A 151 -1.19 19.28 0.64
C LYS A 151 -0.56 19.68 1.98
N LYS A 152 -0.88 18.96 3.05
CA LYS A 152 -0.29 19.21 4.38
C LYS A 152 1.21 18.91 4.43
N LEU A 153 1.71 18.05 3.57
CA LEU A 153 3.15 17.85 3.38
C LEU A 153 3.83 19.00 2.60
N GLY A 154 3.09 20.00 2.14
CA GLY A 154 3.63 21.13 1.41
C GLY A 154 3.71 20.96 -0.10
N LEU A 155 2.88 20.08 -0.68
CA LEU A 155 2.76 19.87 -2.12
C LEU A 155 1.47 20.55 -2.65
N PRO A 156 1.47 21.86 -2.94
CA PRO A 156 0.26 22.59 -3.30
C PRO A 156 -0.20 22.35 -4.74
N ASP A 157 0.75 22.11 -5.65
CA ASP A 157 0.49 22.03 -7.10
C ASP A 157 0.21 20.56 -7.51
N LEU A 158 -0.94 20.04 -7.07
CA LEU A 158 -1.36 18.68 -7.38
C LEU A 158 -2.39 18.68 -8.51
N SER A 159 -2.17 17.83 -9.51
CA SER A 159 -3.17 17.49 -10.54
C SER A 159 -3.77 16.13 -10.23
N LEU A 160 -5.09 16.08 -10.07
CA LEU A 160 -5.82 14.83 -9.90
C LEU A 160 -6.29 14.31 -11.26
N GLU A 161 -5.79 13.15 -11.65
CA GLU A 161 -6.26 12.43 -12.82
C GLU A 161 -7.01 11.17 -12.39
N ILE A 162 -8.25 11.01 -12.87
CA ILE A 162 -9.11 9.88 -12.53
C ILE A 162 -9.28 9.00 -13.76
N ASN A 163 -9.07 7.70 -13.59
CA ASN A 163 -9.28 6.69 -14.61
C ASN A 163 -10.14 5.55 -14.07
N SER A 164 -10.82 4.84 -14.96
CA SER A 164 -11.58 3.65 -14.62
C SER A 164 -11.23 2.50 -15.55
N LEU A 165 -10.94 1.35 -14.97
CA LEU A 165 -10.70 0.12 -15.75
C LEU A 165 -12.01 -0.54 -16.25
N GLY A 166 -13.15 0.03 -15.88
CA GLY A 166 -14.48 -0.50 -16.19
C GLY A 166 -14.79 -1.83 -15.47
N CYS A 167 -16.01 -2.28 -15.62
CA CYS A 167 -16.47 -3.58 -15.11
C CYS A 167 -16.01 -4.74 -16.05
N PRO A 168 -16.09 -6.02 -15.61
CA PRO A 168 -15.74 -7.17 -16.45
C PRO A 168 -16.45 -7.18 -17.82
N LYS A 169 -17.71 -6.72 -17.90
CA LYS A 169 -18.47 -6.63 -19.17
C LYS A 169 -17.91 -5.56 -20.11
N CYS A 170 -17.59 -4.37 -19.57
CA CYS A 170 -17.04 -3.26 -20.37
C CYS A 170 -15.61 -3.51 -20.80
N ARG A 171 -14.83 -4.19 -19.94
CA ARG A 171 -13.39 -4.42 -20.19
C ARG A 171 -13.11 -5.25 -21.42
N THR A 172 -13.94 -6.24 -21.71
CA THR A 172 -13.76 -7.09 -22.90
C THR A 172 -13.88 -6.25 -24.17
N ALA A 173 -14.97 -5.50 -24.33
CA ALA A 173 -15.19 -4.64 -25.49
C ALA A 173 -14.12 -3.53 -25.62
N TYR A 174 -13.63 -3.00 -24.50
CA TYR A 174 -12.57 -2.00 -24.49
C TYR A 174 -11.23 -2.59 -24.96
N ARG A 175 -10.86 -3.77 -24.46
CA ARG A 175 -9.62 -4.47 -24.87
C ARG A 175 -9.61 -4.81 -26.37
N ASP A 176 -10.76 -5.17 -26.92
CA ASP A 176 -10.87 -5.50 -28.35
C ASP A 176 -10.72 -4.25 -29.26
N ARG A 177 -11.02 -3.06 -28.72
CA ARG A 177 -10.78 -1.77 -29.42
C ARG A 177 -9.35 -1.25 -29.29
N LEU A 178 -8.57 -1.74 -28.30
CA LEU A 178 -7.18 -1.34 -28.10
C LEU A 178 -6.18 -2.20 -28.90
N LYS A 179 -6.61 -3.32 -29.46
CA LYS A 179 -5.83 -4.18 -30.36
C LYS A 179 -5.99 -3.73 -31.81
#